data_385b8fcc0c1bfff8acf4342627fbca98
#
_entry.id   385b8fcc0c1bfff8acf4342627fbca98
#
_cell.length_a   1.000
_cell.length_b   1.000
_cell.length_c   1.000
_cell.angle_alpha   90.00
_cell.angle_beta   90.00
_cell.angle_gamma   90.00
#
_symmetry.space_group_name_H-M   'P 1'
#
loop_
_entity.id
_entity.type
_entity.pdbx_description
1 polymer ?
#
loop_
_entity_poly.entity_id
_entity_poly.type
_entity_poly.pdbx_seq_one_letter_code
_entity_poly.pdbx_strand_id
1 'polypeptide(L)'
;MQTLDRPTFEALSVNFGHWKKTGDLIDQCIDLMLNLRQSDHPGGSRSKVPFLVSTTLGAMRWDVRRPELPFADRFVLVAGHCCPVVYAMLAVYNEALRLRHEQTGDPRYLVPGGEQRQLVWQDLLWLRHNG
;
A
#
# COMPACT_ATOMS: atom_id res chain seq x y z
N MET A 1 -6.80 -21.99 22.47
CA MET A 1 -6.87 -21.24 21.19
C MET A 1 -7.46 -19.87 21.55
N GLN A 2 -6.65 -18.85 21.71
CA GLN A 2 -7.15 -17.49 21.96
C GLN A 2 -7.90 -17.03 20.71
N THR A 3 -9.21 -16.82 20.84
CA THR A 3 -9.99 -16.10 19.85
C THR A 3 -9.40 -14.70 19.73
N LEU A 4 -8.78 -14.44 18.59
CA LEU A 4 -8.24 -13.12 18.30
C LEU A 4 -9.44 -12.19 18.11
N ASP A 5 -9.62 -11.25 19.02
CA ASP A 5 -10.62 -10.20 18.92
C ASP A 5 -10.41 -9.45 17.59
N ARG A 6 -11.33 -9.67 16.67
CA ARG A 6 -11.39 -8.88 15.44
C ARG A 6 -12.06 -7.56 15.78
N PRO A 7 -11.53 -6.42 15.30
CA PRO A 7 -12.19 -5.14 15.52
C PRO A 7 -13.61 -5.18 14.94
N THR A 8 -14.56 -4.61 15.66
CA THR A 8 -15.94 -4.50 15.18
C THR A 8 -16.03 -3.55 13.99
N PHE A 9 -17.11 -3.63 13.24
CA PHE A 9 -17.36 -2.70 12.13
C PHE A 9 -17.34 -1.23 12.61
N GLU A 10 -17.93 -0.96 13.78
CA GLU A 10 -17.94 0.37 14.39
C GLU A 10 -16.52 0.86 14.70
N ALA A 11 -15.67 0.01 15.25
CA ALA A 11 -14.27 0.34 15.54
C ALA A 11 -13.47 0.63 14.27
N LEU A 12 -13.76 -0.05 13.16
CA LEU A 12 -13.12 0.19 11.87
C LEU A 12 -13.67 1.45 11.20
N SER A 13 -14.95 1.76 11.37
CA SER A 13 -15.64 2.84 10.66
C SER A 13 -15.03 4.22 10.90
N VAL A 14 -14.43 4.45 12.06
CA VAL A 14 -13.73 5.72 12.38
C VAL A 14 -12.57 6.01 11.42
N ASN A 15 -12.05 4.99 10.75
CA ASN A 15 -10.94 5.10 9.81
C ASN A 15 -11.38 5.21 8.34
N PHE A 16 -12.65 5.04 8.02
CA PHE A 16 -13.10 4.97 6.62
C PHE A 16 -12.80 6.23 5.81
N GLY A 17 -12.86 7.41 6.46
CA GLY A 17 -12.46 8.66 5.83
C GLY A 17 -10.99 8.69 5.43
N HIS A 18 -10.11 8.14 6.27
CA HIS A 18 -8.68 8.00 5.97
C HIS A 18 -8.43 6.95 4.90
N TRP A 19 -9.12 5.81 4.95
CA TRP A 19 -8.99 4.76 3.95
C TRP A 19 -9.45 5.24 2.58
N LYS A 20 -10.52 6.04 2.53
CA LYS A 20 -10.94 6.65 1.26
C LYS A 20 -9.84 7.54 0.68
N LYS A 21 -9.27 8.44 1.47
CA LYS A 21 -8.16 9.31 1.03
C LYS A 21 -6.94 8.50 0.56
N THR A 22 -6.61 7.44 1.29
CA THR A 22 -5.55 6.51 0.90
C THR A 22 -5.85 5.86 -0.44
N GLY A 23 -7.07 5.41 -0.65
CA GLY A 23 -7.53 4.85 -1.92
C GLY A 23 -7.45 5.87 -3.07
N ASP A 24 -7.87 7.11 -2.82
CA ASP A 24 -7.80 8.19 -3.83
C ASP A 24 -6.32 8.47 -4.24
N LEU A 25 -5.37 8.44 -3.30
CA LEU A 25 -3.94 8.58 -3.59
C LEU A 25 -3.39 7.40 -4.39
N ILE A 26 -3.77 6.18 -4.02
CA ILE A 26 -3.39 4.97 -4.77
C ILE A 26 -3.90 5.07 -6.21
N ASP A 27 -5.13 5.50 -6.40
CA ASP A 27 -5.73 5.65 -7.72
C ASP A 27 -4.98 6.69 -8.58
N GLN A 28 -4.58 7.81 -8.00
CA GLN A 28 -3.74 8.82 -8.66
C GLN A 28 -2.36 8.27 -9.04
N CYS A 29 -1.75 7.46 -8.17
CA CYS A 29 -0.48 6.80 -8.48
C CYS A 29 -0.62 5.79 -9.64
N ILE A 30 -1.75 5.08 -9.73
CA ILE A 30 -2.05 4.19 -10.86
C ILE A 30 -2.12 5.02 -12.15
N ASP A 31 -2.83 6.14 -12.15
CA ASP A 31 -2.90 7.04 -13.31
C ASP A 31 -1.52 7.54 -13.72
N LEU A 32 -0.70 7.96 -12.77
CA LEU A 32 0.66 8.41 -13.03
C LEU A 32 1.48 7.34 -13.76
N MET A 33 1.48 6.11 -13.25
CA MET A 33 2.22 4.99 -13.85
C MET A 33 1.74 4.69 -15.28
N LEU A 34 0.43 4.59 -15.46
CA LEU A 34 -0.15 4.17 -16.74
C LEU A 34 -0.06 5.27 -17.80
N ASN A 35 -0.21 6.53 -17.41
CA ASN A 35 -0.06 7.65 -18.33
C ASN A 35 1.37 7.80 -18.84
N LEU A 36 2.36 7.58 -17.99
CA LEU A 36 3.76 7.63 -18.39
C LEU A 36 4.13 6.50 -19.36
N ARG A 37 3.54 5.33 -19.19
CA ARG A 37 3.89 4.14 -19.97
C ARG A 37 2.98 3.88 -21.15
N GLN A 38 1.84 4.60 -21.24
CA GLN A 38 0.84 4.42 -22.29
C GLN A 38 0.48 2.94 -22.49
N SER A 39 0.41 2.21 -21.37
CA SER A 39 0.16 0.77 -21.37
C SER A 39 -0.85 0.37 -20.30
N ASP A 40 -1.61 -0.68 -20.60
CA ASP A 40 -2.62 -1.30 -19.75
C ASP A 40 -3.98 -0.58 -19.63
N HIS A 41 -4.93 -1.36 -19.17
CA HIS A 41 -6.26 -0.89 -18.83
C HIS A 41 -6.31 -0.58 -17.32
N PRO A 42 -6.54 0.67 -16.91
CA PRO A 42 -6.57 1.05 -15.49
C PRO A 42 -7.67 0.36 -14.70
N GLY A 43 -8.75 -0.05 -15.35
CA GLY A 43 -9.93 -0.63 -14.70
C GLY A 43 -9.64 -1.84 -13.82
N GLY A 44 -8.75 -2.72 -14.27
CA GLY A 44 -8.36 -3.91 -13.50
C GLY A 44 -7.64 -3.57 -12.20
N SER A 45 -6.78 -2.56 -12.20
CA SER A 45 -6.08 -2.08 -11.00
C SER A 45 -7.01 -1.25 -10.12
N ARG A 46 -7.74 -0.28 -10.70
CA ARG A 46 -8.63 0.63 -9.98
C ARG A 46 -9.75 -0.09 -9.23
N SER A 47 -10.37 -1.08 -9.86
CA SER A 47 -11.45 -1.86 -9.23
C SER A 47 -11.02 -2.58 -7.94
N LYS A 48 -9.72 -2.82 -7.76
CA LYS A 48 -9.16 -3.50 -6.59
C LYS A 48 -8.76 -2.57 -5.45
N VAL A 49 -8.69 -1.26 -5.69
CA VAL A 49 -8.23 -0.28 -4.67
C VAL A 49 -9.04 -0.37 -3.37
N PRO A 50 -10.38 -0.32 -3.37
CA PRO A 50 -11.14 -0.38 -2.13
C PRO A 50 -10.93 -1.69 -1.37
N PHE A 51 -10.90 -2.82 -2.11
CA PHE A 51 -10.64 -4.13 -1.52
C PHE A 51 -9.25 -4.20 -0.90
N LEU A 52 -8.22 -3.74 -1.62
CA LEU A 52 -6.85 -3.79 -1.16
C LEU A 52 -6.64 -2.92 0.09
N VAL A 53 -7.15 -1.70 0.10
CA VAL A 53 -7.07 -0.79 1.25
C VAL A 53 -7.77 -1.39 2.48
N SER A 54 -9.01 -1.85 2.33
CA SER A 54 -9.75 -2.44 3.46
C SER A 54 -9.11 -3.72 3.98
N THR A 55 -8.56 -4.54 3.11
CA THR A 55 -7.89 -5.78 3.48
C THR A 55 -6.57 -5.50 4.22
N THR A 56 -5.72 -4.64 3.67
CA THR A 56 -4.39 -4.39 4.22
C THR A 56 -4.40 -3.51 5.47
N LEU A 57 -5.35 -2.59 5.60
CA LEU A 57 -5.45 -1.73 6.77
C LEU A 57 -6.44 -2.23 7.83
N GLY A 58 -7.41 -3.07 7.46
CA GLY A 58 -8.47 -3.49 8.37
C GLY A 58 -8.44 -4.97 8.76
N ALA A 59 -7.94 -5.86 7.92
CA ALA A 59 -8.06 -7.30 8.12
C ALA A 59 -6.73 -8.03 8.30
N MET A 60 -5.69 -7.64 7.55
CA MET A 60 -4.38 -8.30 7.57
C MET A 60 -3.56 -7.91 8.80
N ARG A 61 -2.84 -8.89 9.32
CA ARG A 61 -1.79 -8.71 10.34
C ARG A 61 -0.45 -8.72 9.64
N TRP A 62 0.02 -7.58 9.30
CA TRP A 62 1.28 -7.38 8.62
C TRP A 62 1.88 -6.02 9.00
N ASP A 63 3.15 -5.83 8.68
CA ASP A 63 3.84 -4.57 8.86
C ASP A 63 4.64 -4.28 7.58
N VAL A 64 4.28 -3.21 6.87
CA VAL A 64 4.95 -2.80 5.63
C VAL A 64 6.45 -2.52 5.84
N ARG A 65 6.84 -2.14 7.06
CA ARG A 65 8.23 -1.88 7.45
C ARG A 65 9.05 -3.16 7.63
N ARG A 66 8.38 -4.28 7.90
CA ARG A 66 9.01 -5.57 8.22
C ARG A 66 8.27 -6.71 7.53
N PRO A 67 8.35 -6.78 6.19
CA PRO A 67 7.62 -7.79 5.42
C PRO A 67 8.09 -9.23 5.70
N GLU A 68 9.27 -9.39 6.32
CA GLU A 68 9.86 -10.69 6.67
C GLU A 68 9.32 -11.29 7.98
N LEU A 69 8.48 -10.57 8.73
CA LEU A 69 7.97 -11.07 10.01
C LEU A 69 7.36 -12.48 9.86
N PRO A 70 7.77 -13.44 10.68
CA PRO A 70 7.16 -14.78 10.70
C PRO A 70 5.69 -14.65 11.12
N PHE A 71 4.83 -15.50 10.56
CA PHE A 71 3.40 -15.54 10.87
C PHE A 71 2.60 -14.29 10.51
N ALA A 72 3.20 -13.33 9.79
CA ALA A 72 2.44 -12.24 9.19
C ALA A 72 1.57 -12.77 8.03
N ASP A 73 0.40 -12.16 7.85
CA ASP A 73 -0.45 -12.45 6.70
C ASP A 73 0.26 -12.06 5.40
N ARG A 74 0.02 -12.83 4.36
CA ARG A 74 0.60 -12.64 3.04
C ARG A 74 -0.48 -12.29 2.03
N PHE A 75 -0.24 -11.24 1.26
CA PHE A 75 -1.06 -10.91 0.11
C PHE A 75 -0.41 -11.45 -1.17
N VAL A 76 -1.19 -12.15 -1.97
CA VAL A 76 -0.74 -12.71 -3.26
C VAL A 76 -1.64 -12.17 -4.37
N LEU A 77 -1.07 -11.41 -5.29
CA LEU A 77 -1.77 -10.93 -6.47
C LEU A 77 -1.60 -11.92 -7.61
N VAL A 78 -2.65 -12.71 -7.87
CA VAL A 78 -2.66 -13.69 -8.98
C VAL A 78 -2.75 -13.01 -10.35
N ALA A 79 -3.51 -11.90 -10.43
CA ALA A 79 -3.66 -11.12 -11.66
C ALA A 79 -2.44 -10.19 -11.89
N GLY A 80 -1.35 -10.72 -12.44
CA GLY A 80 -0.08 -9.99 -12.60
C GLY A 80 -0.19 -8.67 -13.37
N HIS A 81 -1.11 -8.57 -14.34
CA HIS A 81 -1.38 -7.33 -15.07
C HIS A 81 -1.96 -6.22 -14.18
N CYS A 82 -2.45 -6.54 -12.98
CA CYS A 82 -2.93 -5.57 -12.00
C CYS A 82 -1.85 -5.13 -11.00
N CYS A 83 -0.58 -5.49 -11.20
CA CYS A 83 0.51 -5.11 -10.29
C CYS A 83 0.61 -3.59 -10.00
N PRO A 84 0.20 -2.66 -10.88
CA PRO A 84 0.22 -1.24 -10.55
C PRO A 84 -0.51 -0.89 -9.25
N VAL A 85 -1.61 -1.59 -8.90
CA VAL A 85 -2.32 -1.31 -7.64
C VAL A 85 -1.48 -1.63 -6.41
N VAL A 86 -0.70 -2.71 -6.44
CA VAL A 86 0.17 -3.10 -5.31
C VAL A 86 1.36 -2.16 -5.19
N TYR A 87 1.97 -1.79 -6.30
CA TYR A 87 3.07 -0.82 -6.30
C TYR A 87 2.62 0.55 -5.80
N ALA A 88 1.49 1.05 -6.29
CA ALA A 88 0.90 2.29 -5.81
C ALA A 88 0.60 2.25 -4.31
N MET A 89 -0.01 1.16 -3.83
CA MET A 89 -0.29 0.97 -2.41
C MET A 89 0.98 1.03 -1.55
N LEU A 90 2.01 0.28 -1.93
CA LEU A 90 3.28 0.25 -1.18
C LEU A 90 3.96 1.62 -1.19
N ALA A 91 3.96 2.33 -2.32
CA ALA A 91 4.50 3.68 -2.40
C ALA A 91 3.75 4.65 -1.48
N VAL A 92 2.42 4.64 -1.50
CA VAL A 92 1.61 5.51 -0.63
C VAL A 92 1.87 5.21 0.86
N TYR A 93 1.96 3.93 1.24
CA TYR A 93 2.21 3.57 2.64
C TYR A 93 3.62 3.95 3.10
N ASN A 94 4.63 3.72 2.28
CA ASN A 94 6.00 4.10 2.60
C ASN A 94 6.16 5.62 2.67
N GLU A 95 5.55 6.38 1.75
CA GLU A 95 5.55 7.84 1.80
C GLU A 95 4.86 8.39 3.04
N ALA A 96 3.74 7.79 3.43
CA ALA A 96 3.05 8.18 4.67
C ALA A 96 3.94 7.97 5.91
N LEU A 97 4.69 6.86 5.97
CA LEU A 97 5.65 6.60 7.05
C LEU A 97 6.81 7.61 7.02
N ARG A 98 7.39 7.84 5.84
CA ARG A 98 8.49 8.79 5.65
C ARG A 98 8.10 10.20 6.11
N LEU A 99 7.00 10.72 5.60
CA LEU A 99 6.49 12.04 5.98
C LEU A 99 6.17 12.13 7.48
N ARG A 100 5.62 11.07 8.05
CA ARG A 100 5.31 11.06 9.49
C ARG A 100 6.58 11.06 10.33
N HIS A 101 7.61 10.33 9.89
CA HIS A 101 8.92 10.38 10.54
C HIS A 101 9.54 11.78 10.46
N GLU A 102 9.53 12.40 9.28
CA GLU A 102 10.05 13.77 9.09
C GLU A 102 9.34 14.80 9.98
N GLN A 103 8.03 14.67 10.15
CA GLN A 103 7.24 15.59 10.98
C GLN A 103 7.44 15.41 12.47
N THR A 104 7.70 14.18 12.92
CA THR A 104 7.66 13.86 14.37
C THR A 104 9.01 13.46 14.94
N GLY A 105 9.99 13.05 14.12
CA GLY A 105 11.23 12.43 14.55
C GLY A 105 11.06 11.05 15.19
N ASP A 106 9.86 10.47 15.17
CA ASP A 106 9.55 9.23 15.87
C ASP A 106 10.11 8.01 15.11
N PRO A 107 11.03 7.26 15.73
CA PRO A 107 11.67 6.10 15.09
C PRO A 107 10.68 4.96 14.74
N ARG A 108 9.47 4.96 15.30
CA ARG A 108 8.45 3.96 14.96
C ARG A 108 8.02 4.03 13.50
N TYR A 109 8.24 5.16 12.83
CA TYR A 109 7.90 5.35 11.42
C TYR A 109 9.07 5.04 10.46
N LEU A 110 10.25 4.73 10.98
CA LEU A 110 11.37 4.31 10.15
C LEU A 110 11.17 2.90 9.58
N VAL A 111 11.54 2.74 8.32
CA VAL A 111 11.64 1.42 7.68
C VAL A 111 13.07 0.91 7.84
N PRO A 112 13.27 -0.26 8.47
CA PRO A 112 14.60 -0.83 8.59
C PRO A 112 15.25 -1.09 7.22
N GLY A 113 16.48 -0.63 7.04
CA GLY A 113 17.19 -0.75 5.76
C GLY A 113 17.04 0.44 4.82
N GLY A 114 16.31 1.48 5.23
CA GLY A 114 16.21 2.74 4.52
C GLY A 114 15.63 2.62 3.11
N GLU A 115 16.01 3.54 2.24
CA GLU A 115 15.48 3.67 0.87
C GLU A 115 15.63 2.41 0.01
N GLN A 116 16.63 1.57 0.27
CA GLN A 116 16.84 0.33 -0.48
C GLN A 116 15.74 -0.72 -0.29
N ARG A 117 14.91 -0.58 0.74
CA ARG A 117 13.81 -1.50 1.06
C ARG A 117 12.42 -0.89 0.94
N GLN A 118 12.35 0.36 0.53
CA GLN A 118 11.09 1.07 0.37
C GLN A 118 10.82 1.32 -1.10
N LEU A 119 9.65 0.92 -1.55
CA LEU A 119 9.13 1.39 -2.82
C LEU A 119 8.49 2.76 -2.54
N VAL A 120 9.02 3.80 -3.18
CA VAL A 120 8.55 5.18 -3.04
C VAL A 120 7.93 5.67 -4.36
N TRP A 121 7.33 6.86 -4.34
CA TRP A 121 6.62 7.35 -5.53
C TRP A 121 7.52 7.48 -6.77
N GLN A 122 8.80 7.80 -6.59
CA GLN A 122 9.77 7.89 -7.69
C GLN A 122 9.94 6.57 -8.43
N ASP A 123 9.88 5.45 -7.71
CA ASP A 123 10.00 4.11 -8.30
C ASP A 123 8.83 3.79 -9.24
N LEU A 124 7.66 4.42 -9.01
CA LEU A 124 6.49 4.24 -9.86
C LEU A 124 6.73 4.72 -11.29
N LEU A 125 7.64 5.69 -11.47
CA LEU A 125 8.00 6.22 -12.79
C LEU A 125 8.77 5.20 -13.63
N TRP A 126 9.34 4.18 -13.00
CA TRP A 126 10.14 3.14 -13.64
C TRP A 126 9.34 1.87 -13.96
N LEU A 127 8.04 1.86 -13.73
CA LEU A 127 7.20 0.70 -14.09
C LEU A 127 7.44 0.28 -15.55
N ARG A 128 7.81 -1.00 -15.75
CA ARG A 128 8.11 -1.57 -17.08
C ARG A 128 9.19 -0.83 -17.87
N HIS A 129 10.11 -0.18 -17.20
CA HIS A 129 11.30 0.33 -17.85
C HIS A 129 12.24 -0.85 -18.10
N ASN A 130 12.45 -1.16 -19.37
CA ASN A 130 13.53 -2.05 -19.76
C ASN A 130 14.83 -1.26 -19.59
N GLY A 131 15.59 -1.63 -18.57
CA GLY A 131 16.91 -1.05 -18.33
C GLY A 131 17.88 -1.42 -19.47
#